data_f52924f0a17df24f7127538a4bfa942d
#
_entry.id   f52924f0a17df24f7127538a4bfa942d
#
_cell.length_a   1.000
_cell.length_b   1.000
_cell.length_c   1.000
_cell.angle_alpha   90.00
_cell.angle_beta   90.00
_cell.angle_gamma   90.00
#
_symmetry.space_group_name_H-M   'P 1'
#
loop_
_entity.id
_entity.type
_entity.pdbx_description
1 polymer ?
#
loop_
_entity_poly.entity_id
_entity_poly.type
_entity_poly.pdbx_seq_one_letter_code
_entity_poly.pdbx_strand_id
1 'polypeptide(L)'
;MRVADAARAGTVAKIAATLIEALPADPQLMQAAISGGAAAFKVNCVQCHGAGAAGSAGYPNLNDDDWIWGGTLTEIEYTLTHGIRWDAAAETRSNYMPAFQGSFDRGQVNALAGHVLSLSGKAKPNAVGAQLFADNCAACHGPAGAGLPEVGGPALNDAIWLYGGSASEIGKQILAPRHGVMPAWQGRLDPVTIKMLAAYVHSRGGGQDPAPAATPTPQVASQ
;
A
#
# COMPACT_ATOMS: atom_id res chain seq x y z
N MET A 1 -25.52 31.00 6.53
CA MET A 1 -25.00 30.26 5.36
C MET A 1 -23.71 30.88 4.82
N ARG A 2 -23.67 32.10 4.29
CA ARG A 2 -22.47 32.70 3.64
C ARG A 2 -21.19 32.72 4.49
N VAL A 3 -21.25 32.95 5.80
CA VAL A 3 -20.07 33.02 6.67
C VAL A 3 -19.43 31.63 6.86
N ALA A 4 -20.26 30.60 7.03
CA ALA A 4 -19.79 29.22 7.15
C ALA A 4 -19.17 28.70 5.84
N ASP A 5 -19.76 29.07 4.69
CA ASP A 5 -19.25 28.72 3.37
C ASP A 5 -17.88 29.39 3.10
N ALA A 6 -17.75 30.67 3.46
CA ALA A 6 -16.47 31.40 3.33
C ALA A 6 -15.37 30.81 4.25
N ALA A 7 -15.72 30.45 5.50
CA ALA A 7 -14.77 29.81 6.42
C ALA A 7 -14.32 28.44 5.89
N ARG A 8 -15.24 27.66 5.33
CA ARG A 8 -14.95 26.37 4.70
C ARG A 8 -14.02 26.55 3.49
N ALA A 9 -14.32 27.51 2.62
CA ALA A 9 -13.49 27.80 1.45
C ALA A 9 -12.07 28.21 1.86
N GLY A 10 -11.94 29.05 2.91
CA GLY A 10 -10.64 29.44 3.45
C GLY A 10 -9.83 28.25 4.01
N THR A 11 -10.50 27.29 4.69
CA THR A 11 -9.86 26.08 5.17
C THR A 11 -9.38 25.19 4.03
N VAL A 12 -10.21 25.00 3.01
CA VAL A 12 -9.84 24.21 1.81
C VAL A 12 -8.64 24.84 1.09
N ALA A 13 -8.62 26.16 0.96
CA ALA A 13 -7.48 26.87 0.36
C ALA A 13 -6.17 26.69 1.18
N LYS A 14 -6.25 26.67 2.50
CA LYS A 14 -5.10 26.37 3.37
C LYS A 14 -4.61 24.94 3.17
N ILE A 15 -5.50 23.95 3.14
CA ILE A 15 -5.14 22.56 2.87
C ILE A 15 -4.45 22.44 1.50
N ALA A 16 -4.98 23.10 0.48
CA ALA A 16 -4.39 23.11 -0.87
C ALA A 16 -2.95 23.66 -0.87
N ALA A 17 -2.71 24.74 -0.13
CA ALA A 17 -1.41 25.42 -0.08
C ALA A 17 -0.39 24.72 0.85
N THR A 18 -0.82 23.82 1.74
CA THR A 18 0.07 23.12 2.68
C THR A 18 0.58 21.84 2.03
N LEU A 19 1.89 21.54 2.15
CA LEU A 19 2.46 20.26 1.78
C LEU A 19 1.80 19.15 2.62
N ILE A 20 1.57 17.99 2.03
CA ILE A 20 0.81 16.95 2.71
C ILE A 20 1.49 16.45 3.98
N GLU A 21 2.82 16.32 3.96
CA GLU A 21 3.64 15.95 5.10
C GLU A 21 3.66 17.00 6.22
N ALA A 22 3.29 18.23 5.92
CA ALA A 22 3.21 19.32 6.89
C ALA A 22 1.82 19.45 7.54
N LEU A 23 0.79 18.79 7.01
CA LEU A 23 -0.57 18.84 7.57
C LEU A 23 -0.64 18.45 9.05
N PRO A 24 0.09 17.42 9.54
CA PRO A 24 0.04 17.04 10.96
C PRO A 24 0.54 18.10 11.93
N ALA A 25 1.32 19.08 11.48
CA ALA A 25 1.79 20.18 12.30
C ALA A 25 0.66 21.16 12.71
N ASP A 26 -0.46 21.17 11.97
CA ASP A 26 -1.67 21.92 12.32
C ASP A 26 -2.83 20.92 12.58
N PRO A 27 -3.11 20.56 13.86
CA PRO A 27 -4.15 19.58 14.17
C PRO A 27 -5.56 19.96 13.68
N GLN A 28 -5.87 21.26 13.62
CA GLN A 28 -7.18 21.71 13.13
C GLN A 28 -7.29 21.54 11.63
N LEU A 29 -6.21 21.85 10.90
CA LEU A 29 -6.14 21.68 9.46
C LEU A 29 -6.16 20.19 9.09
N MET A 30 -5.41 19.35 9.80
CA MET A 30 -5.42 17.90 9.63
C MET A 30 -6.82 17.31 9.86
N GLN A 31 -7.51 17.72 10.93
CA GLN A 31 -8.86 17.25 11.22
C GLN A 31 -9.86 17.68 10.14
N ALA A 32 -9.71 18.89 9.60
CA ALA A 32 -10.53 19.36 8.48
C ALA A 32 -10.25 18.54 7.20
N ALA A 33 -9.00 18.21 6.91
CA ALA A 33 -8.61 17.37 5.80
C ALA A 33 -9.19 15.96 5.93
N ILE A 34 -9.07 15.33 7.11
CA ILE A 34 -9.68 14.02 7.41
C ILE A 34 -11.19 14.05 7.19
N SER A 35 -11.88 15.08 7.67
CA SER A 35 -13.33 15.20 7.53
C SER A 35 -13.76 15.34 6.06
N GLY A 36 -13.04 16.13 5.27
CA GLY A 36 -13.25 16.29 3.84
C GLY A 36 -12.97 14.99 3.08
N GLY A 37 -11.86 14.31 3.43
CA GLY A 37 -11.50 13.02 2.87
C GLY A 37 -12.52 11.93 3.17
N ALA A 38 -13.07 11.89 4.39
CA ALA A 38 -14.15 10.97 4.76
C ALA A 38 -15.40 11.15 3.89
N ALA A 39 -15.75 12.39 3.57
CA ALA A 39 -16.88 12.67 2.68
C ALA A 39 -16.59 12.21 1.23
N ALA A 40 -15.39 12.50 0.71
CA ALA A 40 -14.98 12.08 -0.61
C ALA A 40 -14.87 10.55 -0.74
N PHE A 41 -14.38 9.87 0.31
CA PHE A 41 -14.27 8.40 0.38
C PHE A 41 -15.64 7.71 0.22
N LYS A 42 -16.65 8.22 0.89
CA LYS A 42 -18.01 7.67 0.82
C LYS A 42 -18.60 7.68 -0.59
N VAL A 43 -18.17 8.61 -1.43
CA VAL A 43 -18.68 8.75 -2.80
C VAL A 43 -17.85 7.94 -3.79
N ASN A 44 -16.51 7.87 -3.61
CA ASN A 44 -15.62 7.42 -4.66
C ASN A 44 -14.93 6.06 -4.36
N CYS A 45 -14.80 5.66 -3.08
CA CYS A 45 -13.91 4.58 -2.69
C CYS A 45 -14.64 3.35 -2.11
N VAL A 46 -15.84 3.54 -1.57
CA VAL A 46 -16.59 2.48 -0.87
C VAL A 46 -16.96 1.29 -1.76
N GLN A 47 -17.08 1.49 -3.06
CA GLN A 47 -17.44 0.42 -4.00
C GLN A 47 -16.39 -0.70 -4.02
N CYS A 48 -15.12 -0.36 -3.81
CA CYS A 48 -14.01 -1.30 -3.78
C CYS A 48 -13.55 -1.58 -2.33
N HIS A 49 -13.36 -0.53 -1.53
CA HIS A 49 -12.79 -0.65 -0.19
C HIS A 49 -13.84 -0.85 0.93
N GLY A 50 -15.13 -0.86 0.59
CA GLY A 50 -16.22 -0.99 1.56
C GLY A 50 -16.49 0.30 2.35
N ALA A 51 -17.70 0.43 2.92
CA ALA A 51 -18.12 1.62 3.66
C ALA A 51 -17.27 1.87 4.93
N GLY A 52 -16.74 0.81 5.55
CA GLY A 52 -15.83 0.85 6.69
C GLY A 52 -14.35 0.87 6.32
N ALA A 53 -14.01 0.94 5.02
CA ALA A 53 -12.64 0.83 4.51
C ALA A 53 -11.94 -0.51 4.85
N ALA A 54 -12.71 -1.55 5.22
CA ALA A 54 -12.18 -2.86 5.61
C ALA A 54 -11.84 -3.78 4.42
N GLY A 55 -12.02 -3.28 3.20
CA GLY A 55 -11.74 -4.05 2.00
C GLY A 55 -12.64 -5.28 1.81
N SER A 56 -12.22 -6.15 0.94
CA SER A 56 -12.81 -7.47 0.67
C SER A 56 -11.80 -8.31 -0.12
N ALA A 57 -12.13 -9.56 -0.45
CA ALA A 57 -11.23 -10.41 -1.24
C ALA A 57 -10.78 -9.73 -2.54
N GLY A 58 -9.50 -9.46 -2.67
CA GLY A 58 -8.89 -8.72 -3.79
C GLY A 58 -8.87 -7.20 -3.66
N TYR A 59 -9.47 -6.64 -2.61
CA TYR A 59 -9.43 -5.21 -2.30
C TYR A 59 -8.85 -5.00 -0.89
N PRO A 60 -7.75 -4.23 -0.73
CA PRO A 60 -7.08 -4.08 0.55
C PRO A 60 -7.97 -3.44 1.63
N ASN A 61 -7.79 -3.91 2.84
CA ASN A 61 -8.27 -3.25 4.05
C ASN A 61 -7.40 -1.99 4.28
N LEU A 62 -8.01 -0.85 4.49
CA LEU A 62 -7.33 0.41 4.74
C LEU A 62 -7.34 0.80 6.23
N ASN A 63 -7.74 -0.14 7.11
CA ASN A 63 -7.73 0.06 8.57
C ASN A 63 -6.58 -0.70 9.25
N ASP A 64 -5.81 -1.50 8.50
CA ASP A 64 -4.63 -2.19 9.01
C ASP A 64 -3.33 -1.43 8.68
N ASP A 65 -2.21 -1.94 9.11
CA ASP A 65 -0.87 -1.39 8.93
C ASP A 65 -0.07 -2.12 7.83
N ASP A 66 -0.73 -2.96 7.02
CA ASP A 66 -0.11 -3.65 5.89
C ASP A 66 -0.15 -2.79 4.61
N TRP A 67 0.93 -2.09 4.37
CA TRP A 67 1.09 -1.17 3.24
C TRP A 67 2.00 -1.74 2.16
N ILE A 68 1.40 -2.21 1.07
CA ILE A 68 2.17 -2.77 -0.08
C ILE A 68 3.07 -1.71 -0.74
N TRP A 69 2.65 -0.45 -0.75
CA TRP A 69 3.34 0.66 -1.43
C TRP A 69 3.74 1.80 -0.49
N GLY A 70 3.78 1.54 0.81
CA GLY A 70 4.02 2.53 1.84
C GLY A 70 2.75 3.23 2.34
N GLY A 71 2.74 3.52 3.64
CA GLY A 71 1.62 4.07 4.38
C GLY A 71 1.81 5.50 4.87
N THR A 72 2.85 6.21 4.41
CA THR A 72 3.01 7.64 4.72
C THR A 72 1.98 8.48 3.98
N LEU A 73 1.70 9.67 4.48
CA LEU A 73 0.80 10.61 3.81
C LEU A 73 1.19 10.82 2.33
N THR A 74 2.47 10.99 2.06
CA THR A 74 3.01 11.19 0.71
C THR A 74 2.83 9.96 -0.18
N GLU A 75 3.09 8.76 0.35
CA GLU A 75 2.92 7.51 -0.40
C GLU A 75 1.45 7.23 -0.73
N ILE A 76 0.55 7.52 0.22
CA ILE A 76 -0.89 7.37 0.01
C ILE A 76 -1.38 8.40 -1.03
N GLU A 77 -0.95 9.67 -0.93
CA GLU A 77 -1.29 10.71 -1.93
C GLU A 77 -0.79 10.32 -3.32
N TYR A 78 0.44 9.81 -3.42
CA TYR A 78 1.00 9.32 -4.69
C TYR A 78 0.15 8.18 -5.28
N THR A 79 -0.19 7.19 -4.44
CA THR A 79 -1.02 6.05 -4.87
C THR A 79 -2.41 6.51 -5.34
N LEU A 80 -3.04 7.45 -4.64
CA LEU A 80 -4.32 8.02 -5.06
C LEU A 80 -4.18 8.79 -6.39
N THR A 81 -3.12 9.57 -6.52
CA THR A 81 -2.89 10.40 -7.72
C THR A 81 -2.69 9.54 -8.95
N HIS A 82 -1.78 8.56 -8.89
CA HIS A 82 -1.29 7.82 -10.05
C HIS A 82 -1.90 6.42 -10.22
N GLY A 83 -2.57 5.91 -9.19
CA GLY A 83 -3.15 4.57 -9.19
C GLY A 83 -2.12 3.45 -9.08
N ILE A 84 -2.61 2.22 -9.18
CA ILE A 84 -1.80 1.00 -9.18
C ILE A 84 -2.18 0.20 -10.43
N ARG A 85 -1.19 -0.10 -11.28
CA ARG A 85 -1.37 -0.87 -12.53
C ARG A 85 -2.48 -0.29 -13.41
N TRP A 86 -2.57 1.03 -13.44
CA TRP A 86 -3.55 1.78 -14.24
C TRP A 86 -2.90 2.29 -15.52
N ASP A 87 -3.04 1.54 -16.62
CA ASP A 87 -2.32 1.74 -17.88
C ASP A 87 -2.50 3.16 -18.50
N ALA A 88 -3.57 3.86 -18.13
CA ALA A 88 -3.80 5.22 -18.59
C ALA A 88 -2.98 6.29 -17.85
N ALA A 89 -2.24 5.94 -16.79
CA ALA A 89 -1.38 6.86 -16.05
C ALA A 89 0.08 6.43 -16.19
N ALA A 90 0.92 7.29 -16.78
CA ALA A 90 2.34 6.98 -17.01
C ALA A 90 3.14 6.74 -15.72
N GLU A 91 2.74 7.40 -14.62
CA GLU A 91 3.41 7.30 -13.31
C GLU A 91 2.73 6.31 -12.36
N THR A 92 1.85 5.44 -12.89
CA THR A 92 1.20 4.40 -12.08
C THR A 92 2.22 3.46 -11.43
N ARG A 93 1.92 2.98 -10.23
CA ARG A 93 2.70 1.92 -9.58
C ARG A 93 2.48 0.62 -10.36
N SER A 94 3.48 0.12 -11.08
CA SER A 94 3.32 -0.87 -12.15
C SER A 94 4.07 -2.18 -11.95
N ASN A 95 4.59 -2.48 -10.75
CA ASN A 95 5.26 -3.75 -10.52
C ASN A 95 4.28 -4.93 -10.46
N TYR A 96 4.70 -6.06 -11.03
CA TYR A 96 3.91 -7.27 -11.16
C TYR A 96 4.71 -8.47 -10.65
N MET A 97 4.07 -9.32 -9.83
CA MET A 97 4.62 -10.63 -9.52
C MET A 97 4.65 -11.49 -10.80
N PRO A 98 5.78 -12.08 -11.20
CA PRO A 98 5.83 -12.94 -12.37
C PRO A 98 5.04 -14.24 -12.15
N ALA A 99 4.47 -14.79 -13.23
CA ALA A 99 3.86 -16.11 -13.19
C ALA A 99 4.94 -17.19 -13.29
N PHE A 100 4.95 -18.13 -12.36
CA PHE A 100 5.91 -19.25 -12.34
C PHE A 100 5.33 -20.55 -12.91
N GLN A 101 4.20 -20.47 -13.63
CA GLN A 101 3.64 -21.61 -14.34
C GLN A 101 4.66 -22.14 -15.36
N GLY A 102 5.00 -23.42 -15.27
CA GLY A 102 6.02 -24.04 -16.12
C GLY A 102 7.46 -23.88 -15.63
N SER A 103 7.73 -22.99 -14.66
CA SER A 103 9.06 -22.83 -14.05
C SER A 103 9.28 -23.77 -12.85
N PHE A 104 8.20 -24.10 -12.13
CA PHE A 104 8.24 -24.97 -10.97
C PHE A 104 7.35 -26.19 -11.17
N ASP A 105 7.84 -27.36 -10.73
CA ASP A 105 7.02 -28.55 -10.60
C ASP A 105 6.09 -28.46 -9.37
N ARG A 106 5.19 -29.42 -9.24
CA ARG A 106 4.21 -29.47 -8.14
C ARG A 106 4.88 -29.59 -6.76
N GLY A 107 5.99 -30.32 -6.67
CA GLY A 107 6.75 -30.48 -5.42
C GLY A 107 7.38 -29.17 -4.98
N GLN A 108 7.98 -28.44 -5.91
CA GLN A 108 8.58 -27.11 -5.69
C GLN A 108 7.54 -26.07 -5.30
N VAL A 109 6.37 -26.04 -5.95
CA VAL A 109 5.26 -25.14 -5.57
C VAL A 109 4.76 -25.44 -4.15
N ASN A 110 4.61 -26.72 -3.80
CA ASN A 110 4.20 -27.12 -2.44
C ASN A 110 5.27 -26.72 -1.40
N ALA A 111 6.55 -26.90 -1.72
CA ALA A 111 7.65 -26.50 -0.85
C ALA A 111 7.70 -24.99 -0.62
N LEU A 112 7.52 -24.19 -1.69
CA LEU A 112 7.44 -22.73 -1.63
C LEU A 112 6.24 -22.28 -0.80
N ALA A 113 5.03 -22.80 -1.06
CA ALA A 113 3.84 -22.45 -0.29
C ALA A 113 3.99 -22.84 1.20
N GLY A 114 4.60 -23.98 1.48
CA GLY A 114 4.94 -24.39 2.83
C GLY A 114 5.95 -23.47 3.51
N HIS A 115 6.97 -23.02 2.78
CA HIS A 115 7.94 -22.03 3.30
C HIS A 115 7.26 -20.70 3.60
N VAL A 116 6.45 -20.16 2.67
CA VAL A 116 5.70 -18.92 2.90
C VAL A 116 4.82 -19.03 4.15
N LEU A 117 4.10 -20.13 4.34
CA LEU A 117 3.34 -20.37 5.56
C LEU A 117 4.21 -20.44 6.82
N SER A 118 5.45 -20.92 6.70
CA SER A 118 6.36 -20.98 7.84
C SER A 118 6.87 -19.61 8.29
N LEU A 119 6.87 -18.61 7.41
CA LEU A 119 7.27 -17.24 7.76
C LEU A 119 6.33 -16.61 8.80
N SER A 120 5.04 -16.96 8.77
CA SER A 120 4.04 -16.55 9.76
C SER A 120 3.75 -17.62 10.83
N GLY A 121 4.61 -18.65 10.95
CA GLY A 121 4.47 -19.72 11.96
C GLY A 121 3.35 -20.73 11.70
N LYS A 122 2.70 -20.69 10.53
CA LYS A 122 1.57 -21.57 10.17
C LYS A 122 2.01 -22.93 9.61
N ALA A 123 3.31 -23.12 9.35
CA ALA A 123 3.88 -24.38 8.91
C ALA A 123 5.29 -24.58 9.50
N LYS A 124 5.83 -25.80 9.40
CA LYS A 124 7.22 -26.06 9.75
C LYS A 124 8.15 -25.54 8.64
N PRO A 125 9.31 -24.97 8.99
CA PRO A 125 10.32 -24.60 8.00
C PRO A 125 10.73 -25.79 7.14
N ASN A 126 11.00 -25.54 5.84
CA ASN A 126 11.55 -26.54 4.94
C ASN A 126 12.68 -25.92 4.11
N ALA A 127 13.81 -26.64 4.00
CA ALA A 127 15.00 -26.13 3.35
C ALA A 127 14.82 -25.92 1.84
N VAL A 128 14.05 -26.76 1.16
CA VAL A 128 13.81 -26.66 -0.30
C VAL A 128 13.01 -25.40 -0.59
N GLY A 129 11.92 -25.15 0.13
CA GLY A 129 11.12 -23.93 -0.04
C GLY A 129 11.91 -22.66 0.31
N ALA A 130 12.73 -22.72 1.36
CA ALA A 130 13.59 -21.59 1.75
C ALA A 130 14.60 -21.22 0.66
N GLN A 131 15.27 -22.21 0.06
CA GLN A 131 16.21 -21.97 -1.03
C GLN A 131 15.49 -21.39 -2.27
N LEU A 132 14.37 -22.02 -2.69
CA LEU A 132 13.58 -21.53 -3.82
C LEU A 132 13.07 -20.09 -3.59
N PHE A 133 12.69 -19.76 -2.37
CA PHE A 133 12.26 -18.42 -1.99
C PHE A 133 13.41 -17.40 -2.08
N ALA A 134 14.57 -17.75 -1.55
CA ALA A 134 15.76 -16.89 -1.62
C ALA A 134 16.16 -16.57 -3.07
N ASP A 135 16.09 -17.56 -3.94
CA ASP A 135 16.52 -17.45 -5.33
C ASP A 135 15.53 -16.69 -6.23
N ASN A 136 14.22 -16.75 -5.91
CA ASN A 136 13.18 -16.29 -6.85
C ASN A 136 12.21 -15.24 -6.27
N CYS A 137 12.09 -15.13 -4.95
CA CYS A 137 11.04 -14.34 -4.32
C CYS A 137 11.55 -13.21 -3.44
N ALA A 138 12.71 -13.42 -2.79
CA ALA A 138 13.27 -12.49 -1.80
C ALA A 138 13.58 -11.10 -2.37
N ALA A 139 13.87 -10.99 -3.67
CA ALA A 139 14.14 -9.72 -4.33
C ALA A 139 12.96 -8.72 -4.27
N CYS A 140 11.71 -9.24 -4.19
CA CYS A 140 10.51 -8.40 -4.07
C CYS A 140 9.85 -8.49 -2.70
N HIS A 141 9.91 -9.67 -2.05
CA HIS A 141 9.24 -9.89 -0.77
C HIS A 141 10.15 -9.73 0.46
N GLY A 142 11.44 -9.42 0.25
CA GLY A 142 12.45 -9.38 1.29
C GLY A 142 12.90 -10.78 1.73
N PRO A 143 14.11 -10.93 2.26
CA PRO A 143 14.68 -12.24 2.61
C PRO A 143 13.92 -12.96 3.75
N ALA A 144 13.26 -12.20 4.61
CA ALA A 144 12.40 -12.71 5.69
C ALA A 144 10.90 -12.63 5.34
N GLY A 145 10.54 -12.30 4.10
CA GLY A 145 9.16 -12.13 3.68
C GLY A 145 8.46 -10.91 4.30
N ALA A 146 9.21 -9.90 4.72
CA ALA A 146 8.65 -8.69 5.35
C ALA A 146 8.05 -7.68 4.36
N GLY A 147 8.11 -8.00 3.06
CA GLY A 147 7.71 -7.08 2.01
C GLY A 147 8.81 -6.06 1.66
N LEU A 148 8.66 -5.40 0.54
CA LEU A 148 9.50 -4.29 0.07
C LEU A 148 8.59 -3.24 -0.60
N PRO A 149 8.16 -2.19 0.13
CA PRO A 149 7.25 -1.17 -0.39
C PRO A 149 7.80 -0.43 -1.63
N GLU A 150 9.11 -0.31 -1.77
CA GLU A 150 9.76 0.36 -2.90
C GLU A 150 9.48 -0.32 -4.23
N VAL A 151 9.20 -1.62 -4.19
CA VAL A 151 8.85 -2.43 -5.36
C VAL A 151 7.43 -2.98 -5.29
N GLY A 152 6.64 -2.60 -4.28
CA GLY A 152 5.27 -3.08 -4.10
C GLY A 152 5.18 -4.58 -3.85
N GLY A 153 6.19 -5.15 -3.20
CA GLY A 153 6.21 -6.53 -2.76
C GLY A 153 5.54 -6.65 -1.40
N PRO A 154 4.37 -7.33 -1.28
CA PRO A 154 3.68 -7.44 -0.01
C PRO A 154 4.44 -8.27 1.01
N ALA A 155 4.18 -8.03 2.30
CA ALA A 155 4.60 -8.90 3.38
C ALA A 155 3.97 -10.30 3.23
N LEU A 156 4.71 -11.32 3.62
CA LEU A 156 4.30 -12.73 3.59
C LEU A 156 4.49 -13.41 4.94
N ASN A 157 4.98 -12.67 5.93
CA ASN A 157 5.30 -13.15 7.27
C ASN A 157 4.26 -12.76 8.33
N ASP A 158 3.17 -12.14 7.90
CA ASP A 158 2.04 -11.75 8.75
C ASP A 158 0.80 -12.64 8.55
N ALA A 159 -0.37 -12.16 8.99
CA ALA A 159 -1.64 -12.88 8.87
C ALA A 159 -2.56 -12.30 7.78
N ILE A 160 -2.13 -11.25 7.06
CA ILE A 160 -2.96 -10.47 6.13
C ILE A 160 -2.76 -11.00 4.71
N TRP A 161 -3.84 -11.42 4.08
CA TRP A 161 -3.82 -12.06 2.77
C TRP A 161 -4.91 -11.52 1.86
N LEU A 162 -4.52 -10.77 0.84
CA LEU A 162 -5.46 -10.16 -0.11
C LEU A 162 -6.21 -11.21 -0.95
N TYR A 163 -5.56 -12.34 -1.26
CA TYR A 163 -6.09 -13.37 -2.15
C TYR A 163 -6.22 -14.75 -1.49
N GLY A 164 -6.16 -14.81 -0.16
CA GLY A 164 -6.22 -16.02 0.64
C GLY A 164 -4.84 -16.56 1.02
N GLY A 165 -4.76 -17.13 2.23
CA GLY A 165 -3.53 -17.57 2.89
C GLY A 165 -3.42 -19.07 3.11
N SER A 166 -4.23 -19.91 2.45
CA SER A 166 -4.04 -21.37 2.47
C SER A 166 -2.90 -21.78 1.52
N ALA A 167 -2.29 -22.94 1.76
CA ALA A 167 -1.25 -23.48 0.89
C ALA A 167 -1.71 -23.57 -0.59
N SER A 168 -2.97 -23.92 -0.83
CA SER A 168 -3.54 -24.00 -2.17
C SER A 168 -3.67 -22.63 -2.83
N GLU A 169 -4.08 -21.59 -2.07
CA GLU A 169 -4.23 -20.23 -2.58
C GLU A 169 -2.88 -19.60 -2.85
N ILE A 170 -1.92 -19.78 -1.96
CA ILE A 170 -0.53 -19.35 -2.16
C ILE A 170 0.07 -20.03 -3.40
N GLY A 171 -0.11 -21.36 -3.55
CA GLY A 171 0.36 -22.08 -4.72
C GLY A 171 -0.27 -21.55 -6.04
N LYS A 172 -1.56 -21.22 -6.03
CA LYS A 172 -2.22 -20.60 -7.19
C LYS A 172 -1.63 -19.22 -7.50
N GLN A 173 -1.35 -18.43 -6.46
CA GLN A 173 -0.76 -17.10 -6.60
C GLN A 173 0.67 -17.17 -7.15
N ILE A 174 1.46 -18.19 -6.78
CA ILE A 174 2.78 -18.45 -7.33
C ILE A 174 2.70 -18.80 -8.82
N LEU A 175 1.79 -19.71 -9.21
CA LEU A 175 1.69 -20.18 -10.59
C LEU A 175 1.09 -19.15 -11.54
N ALA A 176 0.02 -18.47 -11.10
CA ALA A 176 -0.74 -17.51 -11.90
C ALA A 176 -1.21 -16.36 -11.00
N PRO A 177 -0.35 -15.38 -10.73
CA PRO A 177 -0.65 -14.31 -9.78
C PRO A 177 -1.76 -13.41 -10.27
N ARG A 178 -2.70 -13.12 -9.36
CA ARG A 178 -3.70 -12.08 -9.55
C ARG A 178 -3.12 -10.73 -9.15
N HIS A 179 -3.42 -9.72 -9.91
CA HIS A 179 -2.97 -8.35 -9.67
C HIS A 179 -4.19 -7.43 -9.58
N GLY A 180 -4.33 -6.74 -8.45
CA GLY A 180 -5.35 -5.70 -8.31
C GLY A 180 -4.99 -4.46 -9.14
N VAL A 181 -6.01 -3.77 -9.62
CA VAL A 181 -5.87 -2.49 -10.32
C VAL A 181 -6.59 -1.43 -9.50
N MET A 182 -5.94 -0.31 -9.23
CA MET A 182 -6.54 0.88 -8.64
C MET A 182 -6.45 2.01 -9.66
N PRO A 183 -7.57 2.64 -10.03
CA PRO A 183 -7.53 3.75 -10.98
C PRO A 183 -6.79 4.95 -10.39
N ALA A 184 -6.11 5.70 -11.26
CA ALA A 184 -5.62 7.02 -10.94
C ALA A 184 -6.78 8.00 -10.74
N TRP A 185 -6.70 8.82 -9.69
CA TRP A 185 -7.72 9.82 -9.39
C TRP A 185 -7.36 11.21 -9.89
N GLN A 186 -6.13 11.43 -10.32
CA GLN A 186 -5.74 12.63 -11.04
C GLN A 186 -6.62 12.83 -12.28
N GLY A 187 -7.12 14.05 -12.48
CA GLY A 187 -8.06 14.37 -13.56
C GLY A 187 -9.52 13.96 -13.31
N ARG A 188 -9.79 13.14 -12.27
CA ARG A 188 -11.14 12.78 -11.82
C ARG A 188 -11.57 13.57 -10.58
N LEU A 189 -10.63 13.84 -9.71
CA LEU A 189 -10.78 14.65 -8.51
C LEU A 189 -9.77 15.78 -8.54
N ASP A 190 -10.11 16.89 -7.92
CA ASP A 190 -9.17 18.00 -7.76
C ASP A 190 -8.05 17.63 -6.75
N PRO A 191 -6.85 18.24 -6.85
CA PRO A 191 -5.72 17.88 -6.03
C PRO A 191 -5.96 18.02 -4.52
N VAL A 192 -6.75 19.00 -4.08
CA VAL A 192 -7.03 19.16 -2.65
C VAL A 192 -7.94 18.05 -2.12
N THR A 193 -8.87 17.55 -2.93
CA THR A 193 -9.69 16.39 -2.59
C THR A 193 -8.85 15.12 -2.49
N ILE A 194 -7.87 14.91 -3.39
CA ILE A 194 -6.91 13.79 -3.30
C ILE A 194 -6.11 13.88 -2.00
N LYS A 195 -5.59 15.06 -1.67
CA LYS A 195 -4.86 15.32 -0.41
C LYS A 195 -5.71 15.02 0.82
N MET A 196 -6.97 15.46 0.84
CA MET A 196 -7.90 15.15 1.92
C MET A 196 -8.21 13.66 2.03
N LEU A 197 -8.34 12.96 0.90
CA LEU A 197 -8.50 11.51 0.87
C LEU A 197 -7.28 10.79 1.47
N ALA A 198 -6.06 11.23 1.14
CA ALA A 198 -4.84 10.68 1.72
C ALA A 198 -4.80 10.86 3.23
N ALA A 199 -5.13 12.05 3.74
CA ALA A 199 -5.23 12.32 5.17
C ALA A 199 -6.28 11.41 5.87
N TYR A 200 -7.43 11.20 5.23
CA TYR A 200 -8.46 10.30 5.76
C TYR A 200 -7.98 8.85 5.80
N VAL A 201 -7.42 8.33 4.70
CA VAL A 201 -6.94 6.95 4.62
C VAL A 201 -5.82 6.71 5.64
N HIS A 202 -4.85 7.62 5.73
CA HIS A 202 -3.78 7.57 6.73
C HIS A 202 -4.32 7.51 8.18
N SER A 203 -5.41 8.20 8.47
CA SER A 203 -6.02 8.23 9.79
C SER A 203 -6.84 6.99 10.13
N ARG A 204 -7.05 6.07 9.20
CA ARG A 204 -7.97 4.92 9.39
C ARG A 204 -7.34 3.73 10.10
N GLY A 205 -6.09 3.46 9.86
CA GLY A 205 -5.39 2.29 10.36
C GLY A 205 -3.95 2.63 10.70
N GLY A 206 -3.02 1.77 10.41
CA GLY A 206 -1.61 1.97 10.66
C GLY A 206 -0.91 2.95 9.74
N GLY A 207 -1.44 4.16 9.53
CA GLY A 207 -0.72 5.19 8.79
C GLY A 207 0.70 5.35 9.31
N GLN A 208 1.67 5.37 8.41
CA GLN A 208 3.10 5.39 8.76
C GLN A 208 3.61 6.82 8.89
N ASP A 209 4.43 7.07 9.89
CA ASP A 209 5.20 8.29 9.96
C ASP A 209 6.29 8.30 8.89
N PRO A 210 6.69 9.46 8.35
CA PRO A 210 7.82 9.53 7.43
C PRO A 210 9.07 8.96 8.10
N ALA A 211 9.85 8.16 7.34
CA ALA A 211 11.12 7.67 7.83
C ALA A 211 11.99 8.85 8.32
N PRO A 212 12.67 8.74 9.45
CA PRO A 212 13.58 9.78 9.90
C PRO A 212 14.58 10.09 8.79
N ALA A 213 14.78 11.38 8.48
CA ALA A 213 15.71 11.80 7.46
C ALA A 213 17.06 11.11 7.69
N ALA A 214 17.56 10.40 6.68
CA ALA A 214 18.86 9.74 6.78
C ALA A 214 19.89 10.76 7.22
N THR A 215 20.52 10.53 8.36
CA THR A 215 21.61 11.38 8.85
C THR A 215 22.71 11.33 7.78
N PRO A 216 23.15 12.46 7.21
CA PRO A 216 24.17 12.43 6.20
C PRO A 216 25.41 11.73 6.77
N THR A 217 25.82 10.64 6.15
CA THR A 217 27.06 9.95 6.51
C THR A 217 28.20 10.96 6.37
N PRO A 218 29.03 11.21 7.39
CA PRO A 218 30.17 12.09 7.24
C PRO A 218 31.03 11.58 6.10
N GLN A 219 31.19 12.38 5.04
CA GLN A 219 32.19 12.09 4.02
C GLN A 219 33.54 12.10 4.70
N VAL A 220 34.15 10.93 4.81
CA VAL A 220 35.56 10.82 5.22
C VAL A 220 36.36 11.48 4.11
N ALA A 221 36.88 12.67 4.41
CA ALA A 221 37.81 13.34 3.51
C ALA A 221 39.03 12.44 3.36
N SER A 222 39.22 11.88 2.16
CA SER A 222 40.46 11.20 1.77
C SER A 222 41.57 12.24 1.68
N GLN A 223 42.51 12.14 2.61
CA GLN A 223 43.80 12.82 2.52
C GLN A 223 44.75 12.05 1.59
#